data_1134dadc03b3c2e36791f86bfa3f644b
#
_entry.id   1134dadc03b3c2e36791f86bfa3f644b
#
_cell.length_a   1.000
_cell.length_b   1.000
_cell.length_c   1.000
_cell.angle_alpha   90.00
_cell.angle_beta   90.00
_cell.angle_gamma   90.00
#
_symmetry.space_group_name_H-M   'P 1'
#
loop_
_entity.id
_entity.type
_entity.pdbx_description
1 polymer ?
#
loop_
_entity_poly.entity_id
_entity_poly.type
_entity_poly.pdbx_seq_one_letter_code
_entity_poly.pdbx_strand_id
1 'polypeptide(L)'
;MSIGPSMKWIKTNFKFGAKSFFLIVFTMVLSFFTVYFIGEKNIFILLLFIGFFYLLLKSLDQLREKTKNFAQIFSHTGFSLLLISILLNSFSSKEIIKNIQVGESFTLKNEKVIFKKIAIEKEKNYESIVGFFEILDDKNTIIN
;
A
#
# COMPACT_ATOMS: atom_id res chain seq x y z
N MET A 1 16.54 -13.04 0.92
CA MET A 1 17.91 -12.53 1.19
C MET A 1 18.15 -12.08 2.63
N SER A 2 17.17 -12.04 3.53
CA SER A 2 17.37 -11.67 4.95
C SER A 2 18.08 -12.75 5.79
N ILE A 3 18.14 -13.99 5.31
CA ILE A 3 18.78 -15.12 6.00
C ILE A 3 20.26 -15.27 5.59
N GLY A 4 20.60 -14.89 4.35
CA GLY A 4 21.96 -15.04 3.80
C GLY A 4 23.09 -14.42 4.63
N PRO A 5 22.95 -13.17 5.15
CA PRO A 5 24.02 -12.54 5.93
C PRO A 5 24.30 -13.19 7.29
N SER A 6 23.35 -13.94 7.83
CA SER A 6 23.51 -14.66 9.10
C SER A 6 24.07 -16.07 8.94
N MET A 7 24.22 -16.53 7.69
CA MET A 7 24.81 -17.84 7.38
C MET A 7 26.31 -17.67 7.09
N LYS A 8 27.15 -18.15 7.99
CA LYS A 8 28.57 -18.30 7.68
C LYS A 8 28.73 -19.44 6.66
N TRP A 9 29.52 -19.21 5.58
CA TRP A 9 29.73 -20.12 4.47
C TRP A 9 30.21 -21.56 4.87
N ILE A 10 30.70 -21.74 6.10
CA ILE A 10 31.25 -22.99 6.60
C ILE A 10 30.52 -23.35 7.92
N LYS A 11 29.67 -24.40 7.88
CA LYS A 11 29.03 -25.08 9.03
C LYS A 11 28.40 -24.14 10.08
N THR A 12 27.22 -23.60 9.80
CA THR A 12 26.36 -23.08 10.84
C THR A 12 25.27 -24.09 11.18
N ASN A 13 25.26 -24.59 12.40
CA ASN A 13 24.07 -25.21 12.96
C ASN A 13 23.00 -24.13 13.03
N PHE A 14 21.96 -24.23 12.21
CA PHE A 14 20.83 -23.31 12.17
C PHE A 14 20.06 -23.48 13.48
N LYS A 15 20.48 -22.78 14.54
CA LYS A 15 19.72 -22.72 15.79
C LYS A 15 18.62 -21.67 15.58
N PHE A 16 17.41 -22.12 15.37
CA PHE A 16 16.22 -21.27 15.45
C PHE A 16 16.15 -20.76 16.91
N GLY A 17 16.68 -19.56 17.12
CA GLY A 17 16.63 -18.95 18.46
C GLY A 17 15.19 -18.51 18.76
N ALA A 18 14.79 -18.57 20.03
CA ALA A 18 13.48 -18.10 20.51
C ALA A 18 13.16 -16.67 20.02
N LYS A 19 14.17 -15.81 19.87
CA LYS A 19 14.05 -14.44 19.34
C LYS A 19 13.56 -14.42 17.89
N SER A 20 14.11 -15.30 17.03
CA SER A 20 13.67 -15.38 15.62
C SER A 20 12.25 -15.93 15.50
N PHE A 21 11.89 -16.88 16.36
CA PHE A 21 10.51 -17.38 16.43
C PHE A 21 9.52 -16.27 16.83
N PHE A 22 9.83 -15.53 17.88
CA PHE A 22 8.99 -14.41 18.31
C PHE A 22 8.83 -13.34 17.25
N LEU A 23 9.91 -13.03 16.51
CA LEU A 23 9.87 -12.07 15.41
C LEU A 23 8.94 -12.52 14.28
N ILE A 24 8.97 -13.82 13.89
CA ILE A 24 8.07 -14.39 12.88
C ILE A 24 6.62 -14.30 13.35
N VAL A 25 6.32 -14.71 14.58
CA VAL A 25 4.96 -14.63 15.11
C VAL A 25 4.46 -13.18 15.13
N PHE A 26 5.30 -12.24 15.53
CA PHE A 26 4.95 -10.83 15.57
C PHE A 26 4.65 -10.28 14.14
N THR A 27 5.46 -10.65 13.13
CA THR A 27 5.19 -10.26 11.74
C THR A 27 3.89 -10.84 11.21
N MET A 28 3.56 -12.08 11.56
CA MET A 28 2.29 -12.71 11.19
C MET A 28 1.09 -11.95 11.77
N VAL A 29 1.15 -11.61 13.05
CA VAL A 29 0.08 -10.84 13.72
C VAL A 29 -0.08 -9.47 13.09
N LEU A 30 1.03 -8.76 12.85
CA LEU A 30 1.02 -7.44 12.23
C LEU A 30 0.44 -7.47 10.82
N SER A 31 0.83 -8.47 10.02
CA SER A 31 0.33 -8.65 8.66
C SER A 31 -1.15 -8.99 8.63
N PHE A 32 -1.60 -9.87 9.53
CA PHE A 32 -3.02 -10.22 9.65
C PHE A 32 -3.86 -8.99 10.00
N PHE A 33 -3.40 -8.17 10.94
CA PHE A 33 -4.06 -6.94 11.34
C PHE A 33 -4.15 -5.94 10.17
N THR A 34 -3.06 -5.75 9.42
CA THR A 34 -3.02 -4.87 8.25
C THR A 34 -4.01 -5.32 7.18
N VAL A 35 -4.00 -6.60 6.82
CA VAL A 35 -4.90 -7.17 5.81
C VAL A 35 -6.37 -7.10 6.24
N TYR A 36 -6.64 -7.33 7.53
CA TYR A 36 -7.98 -7.18 8.10
C TYR A 36 -8.52 -5.76 7.96
N PHE A 37 -7.69 -4.73 8.24
CA PHE A 37 -8.10 -3.32 8.08
C PHE A 37 -8.32 -2.92 6.61
N ILE A 38 -7.54 -3.49 5.69
CA ILE A 38 -7.70 -3.26 4.24
C ILE A 38 -8.98 -3.93 3.73
N GLY A 39 -9.48 -4.96 4.42
CA GLY A 39 -10.66 -5.72 4.02
C GLY A 39 -10.41 -6.75 2.92
N GLU A 40 -9.14 -7.06 2.64
CA GLU A 40 -8.74 -8.05 1.63
C GLU A 40 -8.75 -9.46 2.20
N LYS A 41 -9.17 -10.44 1.37
CA LYS A 41 -9.23 -11.86 1.77
C LYS A 41 -8.24 -12.74 1.01
N ASN A 42 -7.36 -12.13 0.21
CA ASN A 42 -6.43 -12.88 -0.61
C ASN A 42 -5.21 -13.31 0.21
N ILE A 43 -4.98 -14.63 0.28
CA ILE A 43 -3.86 -15.24 1.01
C ILE A 43 -2.50 -14.79 0.48
N PHE A 44 -2.37 -14.51 -0.83
CA PHE A 44 -1.11 -14.05 -1.42
C PHE A 44 -0.70 -12.68 -0.90
N ILE A 45 -1.67 -11.79 -0.67
CA ILE A 45 -1.45 -10.46 -0.09
C ILE A 45 -0.94 -10.58 1.34
N LEU A 46 -1.56 -11.47 2.13
CA LEU A 46 -1.10 -11.77 3.49
C LEU A 46 0.35 -12.26 3.50
N LEU A 47 0.71 -13.19 2.61
CA LEU A 47 2.08 -13.72 2.51
C LEU A 47 3.08 -12.61 2.12
N LEU A 48 2.72 -11.70 1.21
CA LEU A 48 3.57 -10.57 0.83
C LEU A 48 3.81 -9.64 2.02
N PHE A 49 2.77 -9.28 2.77
CA PHE A 49 2.93 -8.45 3.98
C PHE A 49 3.80 -9.12 5.03
N ILE A 50 3.65 -10.43 5.27
CA ILE A 50 4.51 -11.19 6.20
C ILE A 50 5.97 -11.08 5.76
N GLY A 51 6.26 -11.28 4.47
CA GLY A 51 7.63 -11.21 3.94
C GLY A 51 8.25 -9.81 4.11
N PHE A 52 7.49 -8.76 3.79
CA PHE A 52 8.00 -7.39 3.86
C PHE A 52 8.14 -6.87 5.29
N PHE A 53 7.19 -7.17 6.17
CA PHE A 53 7.32 -6.84 7.59
C PHE A 53 8.46 -7.63 8.25
N TYR A 54 8.64 -8.90 7.88
CA TYR A 54 9.77 -9.68 8.37
C TYR A 54 11.10 -9.08 7.93
N LEU A 55 11.23 -8.69 6.64
CA LEU A 55 12.43 -8.04 6.13
C LEU A 55 12.71 -6.72 6.86
N LEU A 56 11.68 -5.91 7.09
CA LEU A 56 11.77 -4.64 7.81
C LEU A 56 12.26 -4.83 9.24
N LEU A 57 11.58 -5.67 10.00
CA LEU A 57 11.90 -5.89 11.42
C LEU A 57 13.26 -6.57 11.59
N LYS A 58 13.59 -7.50 10.72
CA LYS A 58 14.91 -8.16 10.74
C LYS A 58 16.04 -7.19 10.42
N SER A 59 15.82 -6.27 9.48
CA SER A 59 16.77 -5.22 9.15
C SER A 59 16.98 -4.26 10.32
N LEU A 60 15.90 -3.84 10.99
CA LEU A 60 15.97 -2.98 12.18
C LEU A 60 16.65 -3.70 13.36
N ASP A 61 16.45 -5.01 13.52
CA ASP A 61 17.11 -5.78 14.57
C ASP A 61 18.64 -5.80 14.40
N GLN A 62 19.14 -5.76 13.16
CA GLN A 62 20.57 -5.66 12.86
C GLN A 62 21.20 -4.37 13.40
N LEU A 63 20.43 -3.32 13.67
CA LEU A 63 20.95 -2.11 14.33
C LEU A 63 21.48 -2.38 15.74
N ARG A 64 21.05 -3.46 16.37
CA ARG A 64 21.47 -3.87 17.72
C ARG A 64 22.74 -4.74 17.70
N GLU A 65 23.17 -5.19 16.53
CA GLU A 65 24.37 -6.04 16.40
C GLU A 65 25.66 -5.20 16.58
N LYS A 66 26.71 -5.82 17.10
CA LYS A 66 28.01 -5.16 17.31
C LYS A 66 28.69 -4.77 16.00
N THR A 67 28.57 -5.63 14.97
CA THR A 67 29.08 -5.41 13.63
C THR A 67 27.96 -4.93 12.72
N LYS A 68 27.83 -3.60 12.57
CA LYS A 68 26.75 -3.00 11.78
C LYS A 68 27.20 -2.75 10.34
N ASN A 69 26.47 -3.31 9.40
CA ASN A 69 26.58 -2.91 8.00
C ASN A 69 25.45 -1.92 7.67
N PHE A 70 25.71 -0.64 7.87
CA PHE A 70 24.71 0.41 7.66
C PHE A 70 24.15 0.41 6.23
N ALA A 71 24.99 0.21 5.21
CA ALA A 71 24.53 0.16 3.83
C ALA A 71 23.49 -0.93 3.60
N GLN A 72 23.70 -2.12 4.15
CA GLN A 72 22.76 -3.23 4.07
C GLN A 72 21.47 -2.94 4.84
N ILE A 73 21.58 -2.39 6.05
CA ILE A 73 20.43 -2.05 6.89
C ILE A 73 19.54 -1.02 6.17
N PHE A 74 20.11 0.07 5.66
CA PHE A 74 19.37 1.10 4.94
C PHE A 74 18.73 0.56 3.66
N SER A 75 19.45 -0.25 2.88
CA SER A 75 18.91 -0.85 1.66
C SER A 75 17.73 -1.76 1.94
N HIS A 76 17.82 -2.65 2.92
CA HIS A 76 16.72 -3.58 3.23
C HIS A 76 15.53 -2.87 3.89
N THR A 77 15.79 -1.90 4.77
CA THR A 77 14.73 -1.09 5.40
C THR A 77 14.01 -0.24 4.36
N GLY A 78 14.74 0.48 3.51
CA GLY A 78 14.17 1.31 2.46
C GLY A 78 13.37 0.49 1.44
N PHE A 79 13.92 -0.65 1.00
CA PHE A 79 13.23 -1.54 0.08
C PHE A 79 11.94 -2.12 0.68
N SER A 80 11.95 -2.57 1.93
CA SER A 80 10.75 -3.10 2.58
C SER A 80 9.68 -2.04 2.80
N LEU A 81 10.05 -0.82 3.20
CA LEU A 81 9.12 0.30 3.33
C LEU A 81 8.49 0.68 1.99
N LEU A 82 9.28 0.73 0.92
CA LEU A 82 8.79 1.01 -0.43
C LEU A 82 7.74 -0.03 -0.86
N LEU A 83 8.03 -1.32 -0.68
CA LEU A 83 7.11 -2.39 -1.05
C LEU A 83 5.82 -2.37 -0.22
N ILE A 84 5.91 -2.13 1.09
CA ILE A 84 4.74 -1.97 1.96
C ILE A 84 3.90 -0.78 1.49
N SER A 85 4.52 0.35 1.17
CA SER A 85 3.83 1.56 0.70
C SER A 85 3.12 1.33 -0.64
N ILE A 86 3.76 0.62 -1.59
CA ILE A 86 3.13 0.26 -2.87
C ILE A 86 1.90 -0.62 -2.63
N LEU A 87 2.01 -1.64 -1.78
CA LEU A 87 0.87 -2.51 -1.47
C LEU A 87 -0.27 -1.71 -0.82
N LEU A 88 0.03 -0.91 0.20
CA LEU A 88 -0.99 -0.10 0.87
C LEU A 88 -1.68 0.86 -0.10
N ASN A 89 -0.93 1.54 -0.95
CA ASN A 89 -1.49 2.44 -1.95
C ASN A 89 -2.37 1.68 -2.96
N SER A 90 -1.93 0.53 -3.44
CA SER A 90 -2.69 -0.30 -4.39
C SER A 90 -4.06 -0.73 -3.87
N PHE A 91 -4.19 -1.00 -2.56
CA PHE A 91 -5.46 -1.41 -1.95
C PHE A 91 -6.28 -0.24 -1.40
N SER A 92 -5.64 0.88 -1.08
CA SER A 92 -6.35 2.09 -0.64
C SER A 92 -6.97 2.86 -1.79
N SER A 93 -6.38 2.77 -2.98
CA SER A 93 -6.81 3.44 -4.22
C SER A 93 -7.95 2.63 -4.85
N LYS A 94 -9.15 3.19 -4.90
CA LYS A 94 -10.28 2.64 -5.65
C LYS A 94 -10.45 3.48 -6.92
N GLU A 95 -10.09 2.92 -8.05
CA GLU A 95 -10.33 3.53 -9.34
C GLU A 95 -11.65 3.02 -9.92
N ILE A 96 -12.52 3.92 -10.33
CA ILE A 96 -13.78 3.59 -10.99
C ILE A 96 -13.72 4.17 -12.41
N ILE A 97 -13.63 3.28 -13.38
CA ILE A 97 -13.70 3.65 -14.79
C ILE A 97 -15.13 3.40 -15.26
N LYS A 98 -15.84 4.45 -15.61
CA LYS A 98 -17.20 4.35 -16.13
C LYS A 98 -17.41 5.31 -17.29
N ASN A 99 -17.99 4.81 -18.38
CA ASN A 99 -18.46 5.66 -19.46
C ASN A 99 -19.81 6.24 -19.07
N ILE A 100 -19.90 7.57 -19.01
CA ILE A 100 -21.13 8.29 -18.65
C ILE A 100 -21.47 9.32 -19.71
N GLN A 101 -22.76 9.51 -19.95
CA GLN A 101 -23.29 10.55 -20.84
C GLN A 101 -23.69 11.77 -20.04
N VAL A 102 -23.81 12.91 -20.73
CA VAL A 102 -24.30 14.14 -20.09
C VAL A 102 -25.72 13.92 -19.55
N GLY A 103 -25.95 14.26 -18.30
CA GLY A 103 -27.19 14.02 -17.57
C GLY A 103 -27.23 12.71 -16.77
N GLU A 104 -26.30 11.79 -17.02
CA GLU A 104 -26.21 10.57 -16.22
C GLU A 104 -25.57 10.81 -14.85
N SER A 105 -25.89 9.92 -13.90
CA SER A 105 -25.32 9.92 -12.55
C SER A 105 -24.74 8.56 -12.20
N PHE A 106 -23.73 8.56 -11.33
CA PHE A 106 -23.20 7.34 -10.73
C PHE A 106 -22.90 7.59 -9.24
N THR A 107 -22.89 6.49 -8.49
CA THR A 107 -22.61 6.55 -7.05
C THR A 107 -21.16 6.15 -6.80
N LEU A 108 -20.42 7.00 -6.11
CA LEU A 108 -19.05 6.77 -5.67
C LEU A 108 -19.03 6.70 -4.14
N LYS A 109 -18.91 5.50 -3.57
CA LYS A 109 -19.10 5.27 -2.13
C LYS A 109 -20.50 5.75 -1.68
N ASN A 110 -20.55 6.88 -0.96
CA ASN A 110 -21.75 7.50 -0.41
C ASN A 110 -22.11 8.81 -1.12
N GLU A 111 -21.43 9.16 -2.19
CA GLU A 111 -21.64 10.38 -2.94
C GLU A 111 -22.25 10.07 -4.30
N LYS A 112 -23.24 10.87 -4.73
CA LYS A 112 -23.81 10.80 -6.06
C LYS A 112 -23.17 11.85 -6.94
N VAL A 113 -22.51 11.43 -8.00
CA VAL A 113 -21.87 12.31 -8.98
C VAL A 113 -22.75 12.38 -10.23
N ILE A 114 -23.12 13.59 -10.63
CA ILE A 114 -23.96 13.85 -11.81
C ILE A 114 -23.12 14.60 -12.84
N PHE A 115 -23.07 14.09 -14.05
CA PHE A 115 -22.41 14.77 -15.17
C PHE A 115 -23.36 15.79 -15.79
N LYS A 116 -23.18 17.09 -15.50
CA LYS A 116 -24.11 18.15 -15.88
C LYS A 116 -23.99 18.56 -17.33
N LYS A 117 -22.80 18.93 -17.77
CA LYS A 117 -22.57 19.47 -19.11
C LYS A 117 -21.11 19.41 -19.51
N ILE A 118 -20.89 19.52 -20.83
CA ILE A 118 -19.59 19.77 -21.41
C ILE A 118 -19.59 21.19 -21.99
N ALA A 119 -18.53 21.95 -21.75
CA ALA A 119 -18.34 23.25 -22.39
C ALA A 119 -16.96 23.31 -23.04
N ILE A 120 -16.87 24.07 -24.11
CA ILE A 120 -15.59 24.38 -24.76
C ILE A 120 -15.19 25.77 -24.25
N GLU A 121 -14.08 25.85 -23.54
CA GLU A 121 -13.51 27.10 -23.09
C GLU A 121 -12.35 27.48 -24.00
N LYS A 122 -12.42 28.71 -24.54
CA LYS A 122 -11.39 29.24 -25.44
C LYS A 122 -10.43 30.12 -24.65
N GLU A 123 -9.20 29.65 -24.57
CA GLU A 123 -8.08 30.41 -24.06
C GLU A 123 -7.29 31.06 -25.23
N LYS A 124 -6.39 31.99 -24.93
CA LYS A 124 -5.65 32.73 -25.97
C LYS A 124 -4.89 31.81 -26.97
N ASN A 125 -4.43 30.65 -26.52
CA ASN A 125 -3.53 29.78 -27.29
C ASN A 125 -4.05 28.35 -27.48
N TYR A 126 -5.18 27.96 -26.85
CA TYR A 126 -5.76 26.63 -26.98
C TYR A 126 -7.25 26.62 -26.67
N GLU A 127 -7.95 25.59 -27.13
CA GLU A 127 -9.33 25.31 -26.75
C GLU A 127 -9.31 24.09 -25.81
N SER A 128 -9.99 24.19 -24.67
CA SER A 128 -10.12 23.10 -23.70
C SER A 128 -11.56 22.61 -23.65
N ILE A 129 -11.75 21.30 -23.52
CA ILE A 129 -13.04 20.69 -23.27
C ILE A 129 -13.16 20.47 -21.76
N VAL A 130 -14.11 21.15 -21.13
CA VAL A 130 -14.34 21.11 -19.68
C VAL A 130 -15.63 20.37 -19.38
N GLY A 131 -15.55 19.32 -18.54
CA GLY A 131 -16.71 18.60 -18.03
C GLY A 131 -17.10 19.16 -16.64
N PHE A 132 -18.38 19.47 -16.47
CA PHE A 132 -18.94 19.94 -15.20
C PHE A 132 -19.64 18.80 -14.49
N PHE A 133 -19.21 18.51 -13.27
CA PHE A 133 -19.78 17.50 -12.41
C PHE A 133 -20.37 18.14 -11.16
N GLU A 134 -21.48 17.61 -10.70
CA GLU A 134 -22.11 17.99 -9.43
C GLU A 134 -22.02 16.79 -8.48
N ILE A 135 -21.48 17.01 -7.29
CA ILE A 135 -21.33 15.99 -6.26
C ILE A 135 -22.38 16.25 -5.18
N LEU A 136 -23.23 15.26 -4.95
CA LEU A 136 -24.26 15.27 -3.91
C LEU A 136 -23.88 14.28 -2.82
N ASP A 137 -23.90 14.72 -1.58
CA ASP A 137 -23.78 13.86 -0.40
C ASP A 137 -25.05 13.03 -0.18
N ASP A 138 -25.01 12.02 0.68
CA ASP A 138 -26.17 11.19 1.09
C ASP A 138 -27.39 12.01 1.53
N LYS A 139 -27.19 13.27 1.94
CA LYS A 139 -28.23 14.21 2.30
C LYS A 139 -28.73 15.10 1.16
N ASN A 140 -28.33 14.81 -0.10
CA ASN A 140 -28.61 15.65 -1.28
C ASN A 140 -28.12 17.10 -1.16
N THR A 141 -27.14 17.39 -0.33
CA THR A 141 -26.47 18.69 -0.28
C THR A 141 -25.34 18.73 -1.31
N ILE A 142 -25.29 19.83 -2.08
CA ILE A 142 -24.23 20.06 -3.07
C ILE A 142 -22.93 20.32 -2.32
N ILE A 143 -21.91 19.50 -2.59
CA ILE A 143 -20.56 19.73 -2.09
C ILE A 143 -19.81 20.50 -3.18
N ASN A 144 -19.47 21.76 -2.89
CA ASN A 144 -18.68 22.63 -3.79
C ASN A 144 -17.18 22.28 -3.68
#